data_abfd88be78d3b85ef723f026a3898cbe
#
_entry.id   abfd88be78d3b85ef723f026a3898cbe
#
_cell.length_a   1.000
_cell.length_b   1.000
_cell.length_c   1.000
_cell.angle_alpha   90.00
_cell.angle_beta   90.00
_cell.angle_gamma   90.00
#
_symmetry.space_group_name_H-M   'P 1'
#
loop_
_entity.id
_entity.type
_entity.pdbx_description
1 polymer ?
#
loop_
_entity_poly.entity_id
_entity_poly.type
_entity_poly.pdbx_seq_one_letter_code
_entity_poly.pdbx_strand_id
1 'polypeptide(L)'
;MTKYTPRFSPEVRERAVRLAREHESEHGSQWAAIRLIAAKIGCSGETLRKWVRQAERDRGVRAGPTTDERERIKALERENRELRQANEVLRKASAYFAQAELDRRFRS
;
A
#
# COMPACT_ATOMS: atom_id res chain seq x y z
N MET A 1 6.84 16.69 15.18
CA MET A 1 6.89 15.48 14.36
C MET A 1 6.65 15.82 12.91
N THR A 2 7.53 15.41 12.07
CA THR A 2 7.39 15.66 10.65
C THR A 2 6.44 14.64 10.03
N LYS A 3 5.44 15.15 9.36
CA LYS A 3 4.61 14.28 8.54
C LYS A 3 5.45 13.74 7.40
N TYR A 4 5.28 12.46 7.10
CA TYR A 4 5.88 11.91 5.92
C TYR A 4 5.29 12.62 4.69
N THR A 5 6.14 13.28 3.94
CA THR A 5 5.74 13.91 2.68
C THR A 5 6.47 13.18 1.56
N PRO A 6 5.74 12.65 0.58
CA PRO A 6 6.41 12.03 -0.56
C PRO A 6 7.38 13.02 -1.18
N ARG A 7 8.61 12.58 -1.35
CA ARG A 7 9.67 13.41 -1.89
C ARG A 7 9.45 13.76 -3.35
N PHE A 8 8.71 12.92 -4.06
CA PHE A 8 8.47 13.05 -5.48
C PHE A 8 6.96 13.03 -5.75
N SER A 9 6.52 13.96 -6.58
CA SER A 9 5.12 14.01 -6.98
C SER A 9 4.77 12.84 -7.91
N PRO A 10 3.50 12.50 -8.05
CA PRO A 10 3.08 11.48 -9.01
C PRO A 10 3.53 11.78 -10.43
N GLU A 11 3.55 13.05 -10.84
CA GLU A 11 3.99 13.44 -12.16
C GLU A 11 5.49 13.16 -12.36
N VAL A 12 6.28 13.42 -11.34
CA VAL A 12 7.72 13.14 -11.40
C VAL A 12 7.97 11.65 -11.49
N ARG A 13 7.25 10.86 -10.71
CA ARG A 13 7.38 9.38 -10.75
C ARG A 13 7.02 8.84 -12.13
N GLU A 14 5.92 9.30 -12.67
CA GLU A 14 5.46 8.85 -13.98
C GLU A 14 6.46 9.20 -15.07
N ARG A 15 6.99 10.43 -15.03
CA ARG A 15 8.00 10.86 -16.00
C ARG A 15 9.27 10.03 -15.87
N ALA A 16 9.71 9.76 -14.64
CA ALA A 16 10.91 8.97 -14.40
C ALA A 16 10.76 7.54 -14.93
N VAL A 17 9.60 6.93 -14.70
CA VAL A 17 9.31 5.60 -15.22
C VAL A 17 9.32 5.60 -16.74
N ARG A 18 8.70 6.58 -17.34
CA ARG A 18 8.65 6.72 -18.81
C ARG A 18 10.05 6.84 -19.38
N LEU A 19 10.87 7.72 -18.79
CA LEU A 19 12.24 7.93 -19.26
C LEU A 19 13.08 6.65 -19.14
N ALA A 20 12.95 5.96 -18.01
CA ALA A 20 13.67 4.70 -17.81
C ALA A 20 13.31 3.68 -18.90
N ARG A 21 12.03 3.60 -19.24
CA ARG A 21 11.55 2.67 -20.27
C ARG A 21 12.02 3.07 -21.67
N GLU A 22 11.95 4.37 -21.98
CA GLU A 22 12.38 4.86 -23.29
C GLU A 22 13.87 4.66 -23.53
N HIS A 23 14.67 4.76 -22.49
CA HIS A 23 16.13 4.66 -22.61
C HIS A 23 16.67 3.26 -22.31
N GLU A 24 15.79 2.30 -22.08
CA GLU A 24 16.19 0.93 -21.75
C GLU A 24 17.06 0.31 -22.84
N SER A 25 16.68 0.49 -24.10
CA SER A 25 17.42 -0.07 -25.23
C SER A 25 18.78 0.59 -25.42
N GLU A 26 18.94 1.84 -25.00
CA GLU A 26 20.18 2.57 -25.14
C GLU A 26 21.26 2.16 -24.16
N HIS A 27 20.88 1.57 -23.04
CA HIS A 27 21.78 1.25 -21.94
C HIS A 27 22.03 -0.25 -21.76
N GLY A 28 21.54 -1.05 -22.67
CA GLY A 28 21.79 -2.48 -22.66
C GLY A 28 21.02 -3.28 -21.62
N SER A 29 20.49 -2.64 -20.60
CA SER A 29 19.65 -3.30 -19.59
C SER A 29 18.72 -2.30 -18.95
N GLN A 30 17.62 -2.83 -18.43
CA GLN A 30 16.65 -2.02 -17.68
C GLN A 30 17.30 -1.39 -16.46
N TRP A 31 18.12 -2.17 -15.76
CA TRP A 31 18.78 -1.69 -14.53
C TRP A 31 19.72 -0.52 -14.79
N ALA A 32 20.47 -0.58 -15.89
CA ALA A 32 21.37 0.53 -16.25
C ALA A 32 20.61 1.80 -16.54
N ALA A 33 19.50 1.71 -17.26
CA ALA A 33 18.63 2.84 -17.54
C ALA A 33 18.02 3.39 -16.26
N ILE A 34 17.55 2.53 -15.39
CA ILE A 34 16.98 2.92 -14.08
C ILE A 34 18.00 3.68 -13.26
N ARG A 35 19.22 3.19 -13.16
CA ARG A 35 20.27 3.84 -12.38
C ARG A 35 20.59 5.24 -12.91
N LEU A 36 20.68 5.36 -14.22
CA LEU A 36 20.99 6.64 -14.85
C LEU A 36 19.89 7.67 -14.57
N ILE A 37 18.65 7.30 -14.78
CA ILE A 37 17.52 8.21 -14.57
C ILE A 37 17.35 8.54 -13.10
N ALA A 38 17.51 7.56 -12.21
CA ALA A 38 17.44 7.76 -10.77
C ALA A 38 18.47 8.80 -10.31
N ALA A 39 19.70 8.71 -10.82
CA ALA A 39 20.75 9.68 -10.48
C ALA A 39 20.35 11.09 -10.92
N LYS A 40 19.71 11.22 -12.06
CA LYS A 40 19.30 12.54 -12.58
C LYS A 40 18.20 13.20 -11.76
N ILE A 41 17.26 12.40 -11.24
CA ILE A 41 16.16 12.96 -10.46
C ILE A 41 16.44 12.99 -8.95
N GLY A 42 17.53 12.38 -8.52
CA GLY A 42 17.94 12.43 -7.13
C GLY A 42 17.30 11.36 -6.24
N CYS A 43 16.93 10.23 -6.78
CA CYS A 43 16.44 9.09 -6.01
C CYS A 43 17.38 7.90 -6.16
N SER A 44 17.18 6.87 -5.35
CA SER A 44 17.95 5.63 -5.48
C SER A 44 17.44 4.81 -6.66
N GLY A 45 18.30 3.97 -7.22
CA GLY A 45 17.91 3.04 -8.27
C GLY A 45 16.83 2.08 -7.79
N GLU A 46 16.89 1.66 -6.54
CA GLU A 46 15.88 0.78 -5.96
C GLU A 46 14.50 1.44 -5.90
N THR A 47 14.45 2.72 -5.57
CA THR A 47 13.19 3.46 -5.54
C THR A 47 12.57 3.53 -6.93
N LEU A 48 13.36 3.92 -7.93
CA LEU A 48 12.85 3.98 -9.30
C LEU A 48 12.48 2.60 -9.81
N ARG A 49 13.25 1.59 -9.46
CA ARG A 49 12.94 0.21 -9.84
C ARG A 49 11.58 -0.22 -9.32
N LYS A 50 11.25 0.13 -8.08
CA LYS A 50 9.92 -0.15 -7.52
C LYS A 50 8.82 0.50 -8.33
N TRP A 51 9.02 1.75 -8.73
CA TRP A 51 8.04 2.46 -9.54
C TRP A 51 7.88 1.81 -10.92
N VAL A 52 8.98 1.43 -11.54
CA VAL A 52 8.96 0.77 -12.85
C VAL A 52 8.22 -0.56 -12.77
N ARG A 53 8.52 -1.37 -11.74
CA ARG A 53 7.86 -2.67 -11.56
C ARG A 53 6.37 -2.52 -11.32
N GLN A 54 5.97 -1.52 -10.54
CA GLN A 54 4.55 -1.27 -10.31
C GLN A 54 3.85 -0.82 -11.60
N ALA A 55 4.49 0.04 -12.38
CA ALA A 55 3.94 0.47 -13.65
C ALA A 55 3.77 -0.71 -14.62
N GLU A 56 4.72 -1.64 -14.63
CA GLU A 56 4.62 -2.85 -15.42
C GLU A 56 3.44 -3.72 -15.01
N ARG A 57 3.20 -3.84 -13.70
CA ARG A 57 2.05 -4.59 -13.20
C ARG A 57 0.74 -3.91 -13.59
N ASP A 58 0.69 -2.60 -13.47
CA ASP A 58 -0.51 -1.82 -13.82
C ASP A 58 -0.84 -1.96 -15.30
N ARG A 59 0.16 -2.18 -16.14
CA ARG A 59 -0.03 -2.40 -17.56
C ARG A 59 -0.25 -3.87 -17.93
N GLY A 60 -0.18 -4.76 -16.96
CA GLY A 60 -0.36 -6.19 -17.20
C GLY A 60 0.84 -6.89 -17.80
N VAL A 61 1.98 -6.21 -17.88
CA VAL A 61 3.22 -6.77 -18.44
C VAL A 61 3.92 -7.69 -17.45
N ARG A 62 3.71 -7.44 -16.17
CA ARG A 62 4.30 -8.21 -15.08
C ARG A 62 3.22 -8.72 -14.15
N ALA A 63 3.36 -9.96 -13.68
CA ALA A 63 2.42 -10.53 -12.72
C ALA A 63 2.49 -9.79 -11.38
N GLY A 64 1.35 -9.69 -10.74
CA GLY A 64 1.23 -9.06 -9.44
C GLY A 64 0.05 -8.09 -9.39
N PRO A 65 -0.31 -7.61 -8.19
CA PRO A 65 -1.44 -6.71 -8.05
C PRO A 65 -1.14 -5.34 -8.63
N THR A 66 -2.14 -4.74 -9.27
CA THR A 66 -2.08 -3.36 -9.76
C THR A 66 -2.12 -2.40 -8.58
N THR A 67 -1.87 -1.13 -8.85
CA THR A 67 -1.98 -0.08 -7.83
C THR A 67 -3.39 -0.05 -7.24
N ASP A 68 -4.42 -0.09 -8.10
CA ASP A 68 -5.81 -0.09 -7.65
C ASP A 68 -6.12 -1.30 -6.79
N GLU A 69 -5.65 -2.47 -7.20
CA GLU A 69 -5.84 -3.69 -6.42
C GLU A 69 -5.14 -3.61 -5.07
N ARG A 70 -3.94 -3.07 -5.02
CA ARG A 70 -3.21 -2.90 -3.76
C ARG A 70 -3.93 -1.95 -2.82
N GLU A 71 -4.45 -0.85 -3.33
CA GLU A 71 -5.23 0.09 -2.54
C GLU A 71 -6.51 -0.56 -2.03
N ARG A 72 -7.16 -1.36 -2.87
CA ARG A 72 -8.35 -2.10 -2.47
C ARG A 72 -8.04 -3.09 -1.36
N ILE A 73 -6.92 -3.80 -1.46
CA ILE A 73 -6.49 -4.75 -0.44
C ILE A 73 -6.27 -4.02 0.89
N LYS A 74 -5.58 -2.88 0.87
CA LYS A 74 -5.34 -2.09 2.08
C LYS A 74 -6.64 -1.63 2.72
N ALA A 75 -7.58 -1.18 1.90
CA ALA A 75 -8.89 -0.74 2.39
C ALA A 75 -9.66 -1.89 3.03
N LEU A 76 -9.64 -3.05 2.40
CA LEU A 76 -10.30 -4.25 2.92
C LEU A 76 -9.65 -4.75 4.21
N GLU A 77 -8.33 -4.69 4.30
CA GLU A 77 -7.62 -5.08 5.52
C GLU A 77 -7.99 -4.15 6.68
N ARG A 78 -8.07 -2.85 6.43
CA ARG A 78 -8.48 -1.88 7.45
C ARG A 78 -9.90 -2.15 7.90
N GLU A 79 -10.82 -2.31 6.96
CA GLU A 79 -12.21 -2.61 7.24
C GLU A 79 -12.34 -3.90 8.04
N ASN A 80 -11.57 -4.90 7.69
CA ASN A 80 -11.56 -6.17 8.40
C ASN A 80 -11.10 -6.02 9.85
N ARG A 81 -10.05 -5.23 10.10
CA ARG A 81 -9.60 -4.93 11.46
C ARG A 81 -10.67 -4.20 12.26
N GLU A 82 -11.32 -3.23 11.64
CA GLU A 82 -12.38 -2.46 12.30
C GLU A 82 -13.58 -3.34 12.65
N LEU A 83 -13.98 -4.21 11.73
CA LEU A 83 -15.09 -5.13 11.97
C LEU A 83 -14.77 -6.13 13.07
N ARG A 84 -13.55 -6.65 13.08
CA ARG A 84 -13.12 -7.57 14.14
C ARG A 84 -13.12 -6.89 15.50
N GLN A 85 -12.66 -5.65 15.55
CA GLN A 85 -12.65 -4.87 16.77
C GLN A 85 -14.08 -4.60 17.26
N ALA A 86 -14.96 -4.19 16.38
CA ALA A 86 -16.37 -3.96 16.71
C ALA A 86 -17.03 -5.26 17.20
N ASN A 87 -16.73 -6.37 16.54
CA ASN A 87 -17.25 -7.67 16.96
C ASN A 87 -16.78 -8.07 18.36
N GLU A 88 -15.51 -7.81 18.65
CA GLU A 88 -14.95 -8.10 19.96
C GLU A 88 -15.60 -7.25 21.06
N VAL A 89 -15.81 -5.97 20.78
CA VAL A 89 -16.48 -5.06 21.70
C VAL A 89 -17.92 -5.54 21.97
N LEU A 90 -18.65 -5.89 20.92
CA LEU A 90 -20.01 -6.40 21.06
C LEU A 90 -20.07 -7.70 21.82
N ARG A 91 -19.11 -8.58 21.60
CA ARG A 91 -19.05 -9.85 22.32
C ARG A 91 -18.84 -9.62 23.81
N LYS A 92 -17.92 -8.74 24.17
CA LYS A 92 -17.65 -8.39 25.56
C LYS A 92 -18.85 -7.71 26.21
N ALA A 93 -19.51 -6.81 25.49
CA ALA A 93 -20.71 -6.16 25.98
C ALA A 93 -21.84 -7.15 26.22
N SER A 94 -22.04 -8.08 25.29
CA SER A 94 -23.06 -9.13 25.42
C SER A 94 -22.81 -10.00 26.64
N ALA A 95 -21.55 -10.37 26.87
CA ALA A 95 -21.19 -11.17 28.05
C ALA A 95 -21.44 -10.40 29.35
N TYR A 96 -21.09 -9.11 29.34
CA TYR A 96 -21.34 -8.26 30.50
C TYR A 96 -22.83 -8.13 30.81
N PHE A 97 -23.65 -7.89 29.80
CA PHE A 97 -25.10 -7.76 30.00
C PHE A 97 -25.73 -9.07 30.43
N ALA A 98 -25.26 -10.19 29.90
CA ALA A 98 -25.75 -11.50 30.32
C ALA A 98 -25.45 -11.74 31.81
N GLN A 99 -24.24 -11.41 32.25
CA GLN A 99 -23.86 -11.55 33.66
C GLN A 99 -24.67 -10.62 34.55
N ALA A 100 -24.85 -9.38 34.14
CA ALA A 100 -25.65 -8.41 34.90
C ALA A 100 -27.09 -8.88 35.06
N GLU A 101 -27.66 -9.48 34.03
CA GLU A 101 -29.02 -10.02 34.10
C GLU A 101 -29.12 -11.19 35.06
N LEU A 102 -28.14 -12.08 35.06
CA LEU A 102 -28.10 -13.18 36.02
C LEU A 102 -27.99 -12.67 37.47
N ASP A 103 -27.11 -11.71 37.71
CA ASP A 103 -26.92 -11.12 39.02
C ASP A 103 -28.21 -10.48 39.53
N ARG A 104 -28.92 -9.79 38.66
CA ARG A 104 -30.17 -9.17 38.99
C ARG A 104 -31.24 -10.20 39.34
N ARG A 105 -31.27 -11.32 38.63
CA ARG A 105 -32.26 -12.39 38.88
C ARG A 105 -32.10 -13.05 40.21
N PHE A 106 -30.88 -13.18 40.71
CA PHE A 106 -30.60 -13.85 41.96
C PHE A 106 -30.53 -12.91 43.15
N ARG A 107 -30.70 -11.62 42.91
CA ARG A 107 -30.86 -10.66 44.00
C ARG A 107 -32.29 -10.64 44.45
N SER A 108 -32.47 -10.91 45.69
CA SER A 108 -33.78 -10.81 46.30
C SER A 108 -34.07 -9.40 46.78
#